data_96d6795f0dc74838684af364094dd5e4
#
_entry.id   96d6795f0dc74838684af364094dd5e4
#
_cell.length_a   1.000
_cell.length_b   1.000
_cell.length_c   1.000
_cell.angle_alpha   90.00
_cell.angle_beta   90.00
_cell.angle_gamma   90.00
#
_symmetry.space_group_name_H-M   'P 1'
#
loop_
_entity.id
_entity.type
_entity.pdbx_description
1 polymer ?
#
loop_
_entity_poly.entity_id
_entity_poly.type
_entity_poly.pdbx_seq_one_letter_code
_entity_poly.pdbx_strand_id
1 'polypeptide(L)'
;MSVYKAQRNPSKAEFLTTAKKLFIFTIKLSKKFPKSYKFNMYQDLYNLTRDISLSVFQANSYYVSKTMSQEEYEKRLSHLYIARAKIYALTFMVSTVYEYIREGNNFLGTKEQANNIFQD
;
A
#
# COMPACT_ATOMS: atom_id res chain seq x y z
N MET A 1 3.51 -28.44 -12.70
CA MET A 1 3.62 -27.59 -13.87
C MET A 1 4.16 -26.21 -13.54
N SER A 2 5.46 -26.08 -13.65
CA SER A 2 6.12 -24.80 -13.35
C SER A 2 5.70 -23.72 -14.34
N VAL A 3 5.50 -24.07 -15.61
CA VAL A 3 5.06 -23.11 -16.61
C VAL A 3 3.71 -22.51 -16.24
N TYR A 4 2.83 -23.33 -15.76
CA TYR A 4 1.52 -22.86 -15.28
C TYR A 4 1.66 -21.86 -14.15
N LYS A 5 2.50 -22.19 -13.18
CA LYS A 5 2.71 -21.29 -12.05
C LYS A 5 3.30 -19.96 -12.48
N ALA A 6 4.26 -20.01 -13.39
CA ALA A 6 4.92 -18.79 -13.86
C ALA A 6 3.98 -17.87 -14.63
N GLN A 7 2.97 -18.43 -15.27
CA GLN A 7 2.04 -17.66 -16.09
C GLN A 7 0.74 -17.30 -15.38
N ARG A 8 0.51 -17.88 -14.21
CA ARG A 8 -0.70 -17.57 -13.46
C ARG A 8 -0.60 -16.21 -12.78
N ASN A 9 -1.73 -15.52 -12.75
CA ASN A 9 -1.84 -14.33 -11.92
C ASN A 9 -1.70 -14.73 -10.46
N PRO A 10 -1.16 -13.84 -9.62
CA PRO A 10 -1.12 -14.10 -8.18
C PRO A 10 -2.50 -14.44 -7.64
N SER A 11 -2.54 -15.37 -6.70
CA SER A 11 -3.80 -15.76 -6.07
C SER A 11 -4.35 -14.63 -5.23
N LYS A 12 -5.64 -14.72 -4.88
CA LYS A 12 -6.27 -13.76 -3.98
C LYS A 12 -5.53 -13.67 -2.66
N ALA A 13 -5.05 -14.82 -2.15
CA ALA A 13 -4.32 -14.87 -0.90
C ALA A 13 -2.97 -14.14 -1.03
N GLU A 14 -2.32 -14.24 -2.18
CA GLU A 14 -1.06 -13.55 -2.41
C GLU A 14 -1.24 -12.03 -2.43
N PHE A 15 -2.27 -11.54 -3.11
CA PHE A 15 -2.57 -10.12 -3.11
C PHE A 15 -2.85 -9.60 -1.71
N LEU A 16 -3.65 -10.32 -0.95
CA LEU A 16 -3.97 -9.93 0.41
C LEU A 16 -2.73 -9.96 1.30
N THR A 17 -1.91 -10.98 1.16
CA THR A 17 -0.66 -11.11 1.93
C THR A 17 0.27 -9.94 1.62
N THR A 18 0.41 -9.57 0.35
CA THR A 18 1.24 -8.44 -0.05
C THR A 18 0.71 -7.13 0.53
N ALA A 19 -0.61 -6.93 0.47
CA ALA A 19 -1.22 -5.74 1.04
C ALA A 19 -1.00 -5.64 2.55
N LYS A 20 -1.11 -6.76 3.26
CA LYS A 20 -0.83 -6.81 4.69
C LYS A 20 0.63 -6.46 4.99
N LYS A 21 1.55 -7.00 4.21
CA LYS A 21 2.98 -6.69 4.39
C LYS A 21 3.25 -5.21 4.22
N LEU A 22 2.65 -4.60 3.21
CA LEU A 22 2.78 -3.17 2.98
C LEU A 22 2.25 -2.37 4.16
N PHE A 23 1.10 -2.74 4.67
CA PHE A 23 0.49 -2.07 5.81
C PHE A 23 1.35 -2.22 7.07
N ILE A 24 1.83 -3.43 7.34
CA ILE A 24 2.71 -3.70 8.49
C ILE A 24 4.00 -2.88 8.37
N PHE A 25 4.58 -2.82 7.18
CA PHE A 25 5.76 -1.99 6.94
C PHE A 25 5.48 -0.53 7.30
N THR A 26 4.34 -0.01 6.88
CA THR A 26 3.95 1.38 7.16
C THR A 26 3.77 1.61 8.66
N ILE A 27 3.17 0.65 9.36
CA ILE A 27 3.04 0.76 10.82
C ILE A 27 4.42 0.87 11.46
N LYS A 28 5.38 0.06 11.01
CA LYS A 28 6.75 0.11 11.53
C LYS A 28 7.45 1.43 11.24
N LEU A 29 7.11 2.08 10.14
CA LEU A 29 7.68 3.38 9.80
C LEU A 29 7.40 4.44 10.86
N SER A 30 6.33 4.30 11.62
CA SER A 30 5.98 5.29 12.64
C SER A 30 7.12 5.55 13.63
N LYS A 31 7.96 4.54 13.87
CA LYS A 31 9.08 4.67 14.78
C LYS A 31 10.21 5.52 14.22
N LYS A 32 10.27 5.64 12.89
CA LYS A 32 11.33 6.39 12.20
C LYS A 32 10.97 7.85 11.94
N PHE A 33 9.69 8.19 12.06
CA PHE A 33 9.26 9.57 11.85
C PHE A 33 9.34 10.36 13.16
N PRO A 34 9.86 11.57 13.11
CA PRO A 34 9.81 12.47 14.28
C PRO A 34 8.37 12.73 14.67
N LYS A 35 8.13 12.87 15.96
CA LYS A 35 6.79 13.03 16.50
C LYS A 35 6.03 14.19 15.87
N SER A 36 6.71 15.30 15.60
CA SER A 36 6.10 16.50 15.03
C SER A 36 5.59 16.31 13.60
N TYR A 37 6.08 15.31 12.88
CA TYR A 37 5.69 15.07 11.49
C TYR A 37 4.76 13.88 11.30
N LYS A 38 4.39 13.20 12.40
CA LYS A 38 3.53 12.02 12.29
C LYS A 38 2.14 12.33 11.76
N PHE A 39 1.58 13.47 12.12
CA PHE A 39 0.26 13.85 11.64
C PHE A 39 0.28 14.32 10.19
N ASN A 40 1.30 15.06 9.78
CA ASN A 40 1.33 15.69 8.48
C ASN A 40 1.81 14.78 7.36
N MET A 41 2.66 13.81 7.67
CA MET A 41 3.26 12.95 6.65
C MET A 41 2.95 11.50 6.88
N TYR A 42 3.26 10.98 8.06
CA TYR A 42 3.07 9.57 8.34
C TYR A 42 1.61 9.16 8.31
N GLN A 43 0.73 10.00 8.84
CA GLN A 43 -0.69 9.64 8.94
C GLN A 43 -1.30 9.38 7.57
N ASP A 44 -0.91 10.17 6.56
CA ASP A 44 -1.40 9.96 5.20
C ASP A 44 -0.92 8.62 4.62
N LEU A 45 0.35 8.28 4.86
CA LEU A 45 0.88 6.99 4.42
C LEU A 45 0.15 5.84 5.10
N TYR A 46 -0.08 5.97 6.40
CA TYR A 46 -0.82 4.97 7.16
C TYR A 46 -2.23 4.79 6.60
N ASN A 47 -2.95 5.89 6.40
CA ASN A 47 -4.31 5.82 5.90
C ASN A 47 -4.40 5.19 4.52
N LEU A 48 -3.48 5.54 3.62
CA LEU A 48 -3.45 4.97 2.27
C LEU A 48 -3.19 3.47 2.30
N THR A 49 -2.21 3.02 3.07
CA THR A 49 -1.89 1.58 3.11
C THR A 49 -2.98 0.79 3.83
N ARG A 50 -3.60 1.37 4.85
CA ARG A 50 -4.77 0.76 5.48
C ARG A 50 -5.90 0.59 4.48
N ASP A 51 -6.21 1.64 3.73
CA ASP A 51 -7.32 1.61 2.79
C ASP A 51 -7.05 0.64 1.64
N ILE A 52 -5.81 0.55 1.18
CA ILE A 52 -5.42 -0.44 0.17
C ILE A 52 -5.70 -1.85 0.70
N SER A 53 -5.23 -2.15 1.91
CA SER A 53 -5.43 -3.46 2.51
C SER A 53 -6.90 -3.81 2.67
N LEU A 54 -7.69 -2.85 3.16
CA LEU A 54 -9.12 -3.07 3.34
C LEU A 54 -9.84 -3.27 2.01
N SER A 55 -9.48 -2.50 0.99
CA SER A 55 -10.11 -2.64 -0.32
C SER A 55 -9.81 -4.01 -0.95
N VAL A 56 -8.56 -4.48 -0.82
CA VAL A 56 -8.20 -5.82 -1.32
C VAL A 56 -8.95 -6.89 -0.54
N PHE A 57 -9.02 -6.76 0.78
CA PHE A 57 -9.76 -7.69 1.61
C PHE A 57 -11.23 -7.73 1.23
N GLN A 58 -11.84 -6.57 1.04
CA GLN A 58 -13.24 -6.46 0.64
C GLN A 58 -13.50 -7.05 -0.74
N ALA A 59 -12.59 -6.83 -1.69
CA ALA A 59 -12.69 -7.44 -3.01
C ALA A 59 -12.69 -8.97 -2.91
N ASN A 60 -11.87 -9.51 -2.02
CA ASN A 60 -11.77 -10.96 -1.83
C ASN A 60 -13.00 -11.57 -1.16
N SER A 61 -13.89 -10.74 -0.59
CA SER A 61 -15.15 -11.23 -0.05
C SER A 61 -16.09 -11.68 -1.16
N TYR A 62 -15.87 -11.23 -2.40
CA TYR A 62 -16.64 -11.66 -3.57
C TYR A 62 -15.86 -12.75 -4.28
N TYR A 63 -16.27 -13.99 -4.04
CA TYR A 63 -15.55 -15.15 -4.54
C TYR A 63 -15.78 -15.32 -6.05
N VAL A 64 -14.69 -15.37 -6.81
CA VAL A 64 -14.78 -15.56 -8.26
C VAL A 64 -15.11 -17.01 -8.55
N SER A 65 -16.27 -17.25 -9.16
CA SER A 65 -16.72 -18.57 -9.52
C SER A 65 -17.62 -18.48 -10.75
N LYS A 66 -17.95 -19.65 -11.33
CA LYS A 66 -18.85 -19.70 -12.47
C LYS A 66 -20.27 -19.25 -12.13
N THR A 67 -20.62 -19.30 -10.86
CA THR A 67 -21.95 -18.91 -10.39
C THR A 67 -22.02 -17.48 -9.90
N MET A 68 -20.89 -16.76 -9.94
CA MET A 68 -20.84 -15.38 -9.53
C MET A 68 -21.75 -14.52 -10.42
N SER A 69 -22.59 -13.70 -9.80
CA SER A 69 -23.44 -12.79 -10.55
C SER A 69 -22.63 -11.64 -11.14
N GLN A 70 -23.18 -10.99 -12.15
CA GLN A 70 -22.56 -9.81 -12.74
C GLN A 70 -22.43 -8.69 -11.70
N GLU A 71 -23.43 -8.54 -10.85
CA GLU A 71 -23.39 -7.52 -9.79
C GLU A 71 -22.26 -7.77 -8.82
N GLU A 72 -22.06 -9.02 -8.39
CA GLU A 72 -20.97 -9.37 -7.50
C GLU A 72 -19.62 -9.12 -8.15
N TYR A 73 -19.49 -9.47 -9.42
CA TYR A 73 -18.26 -9.23 -10.17
C TYR A 73 -17.92 -7.75 -10.23
N GLU A 74 -18.91 -6.91 -10.50
CA GLU A 74 -18.72 -5.47 -10.57
C GLU A 74 -18.35 -4.88 -9.22
N LYS A 75 -18.93 -5.38 -8.14
CA LYS A 75 -18.57 -4.95 -6.80
C LYS A 75 -17.12 -5.30 -6.47
N ARG A 76 -16.70 -6.51 -6.85
CA ARG A 76 -15.31 -6.92 -6.69
C ARG A 76 -14.37 -5.98 -7.45
N LEU A 77 -14.68 -5.68 -8.70
CA LEU A 77 -13.88 -4.77 -9.51
C LEU A 77 -13.84 -3.37 -8.91
N SER A 78 -14.97 -2.90 -8.38
CA SER A 78 -15.02 -1.59 -7.73
C SER A 78 -14.02 -1.47 -6.59
N HIS A 79 -13.96 -2.48 -5.72
CA HIS A 79 -12.99 -2.48 -4.63
C HIS A 79 -11.55 -2.54 -5.14
N LEU A 80 -11.30 -3.30 -6.21
CA LEU A 80 -9.96 -3.38 -6.79
C LEU A 80 -9.55 -2.07 -7.44
N TYR A 81 -10.47 -1.35 -8.07
CA TYR A 81 -10.19 -0.03 -8.65
C TYR A 81 -9.87 0.99 -7.56
N ILE A 82 -10.58 0.93 -6.43
CA ILE A 82 -10.26 1.80 -5.30
C ILE A 82 -8.85 1.51 -4.79
N ALA A 83 -8.51 0.24 -4.62
CA ALA A 83 -7.17 -0.14 -4.19
C ALA A 83 -6.10 0.37 -5.17
N ARG A 84 -6.35 0.23 -6.47
CA ARG A 84 -5.43 0.71 -7.51
C ARG A 84 -5.20 2.21 -7.41
N ALA A 85 -6.28 2.98 -7.28
CA ALA A 85 -6.18 4.43 -7.16
C ALA A 85 -5.37 4.83 -5.92
N LYS A 86 -5.58 4.13 -4.80
CA LYS A 86 -4.85 4.39 -3.57
C LYS A 86 -3.37 4.04 -3.69
N ILE A 87 -3.04 3.01 -4.47
CA ILE A 87 -1.64 2.65 -4.73
C ILE A 87 -0.94 3.78 -5.50
N TYR A 88 -1.59 4.35 -6.51
CA TYR A 88 -1.04 5.50 -7.22
C TYR A 88 -0.86 6.69 -6.29
N ALA A 89 -1.84 6.96 -5.44
CA ALA A 89 -1.73 8.03 -4.46
C ALA A 89 -0.59 7.78 -3.49
N LEU A 90 -0.42 6.55 -3.04
CA LEU A 90 0.69 6.18 -2.16
C LEU A 90 2.04 6.42 -2.82
N THR A 91 2.19 6.02 -4.08
CA THR A 91 3.42 6.24 -4.83
C THR A 91 3.76 7.71 -4.89
N PHE A 92 2.77 8.55 -5.19
CA PHE A 92 2.96 10.00 -5.21
C PHE A 92 3.38 10.53 -3.84
N MET A 93 2.71 10.09 -2.78
CA MET A 93 2.99 10.57 -1.42
C MET A 93 4.39 10.17 -0.96
N VAL A 94 4.78 8.93 -1.21
CA VAL A 94 6.11 8.45 -0.81
C VAL A 94 7.19 9.25 -1.52
N SER A 95 7.06 9.44 -2.83
CA SER A 95 8.08 10.19 -3.57
C SER A 95 8.12 11.66 -3.14
N THR A 96 6.97 12.24 -2.84
CA THR A 96 6.90 13.64 -2.39
C THR A 96 7.55 13.81 -1.02
N VAL A 97 7.25 12.93 -0.09
CA VAL A 97 7.85 12.98 1.25
C VAL A 97 9.36 12.79 1.16
N TYR A 98 9.80 11.84 0.34
CA TYR A 98 11.22 11.57 0.15
C TYR A 98 11.93 12.79 -0.43
N GLU A 99 11.34 13.41 -1.44
CA GLU A 99 11.89 14.62 -2.06
C GLU A 99 11.99 15.76 -1.07
N TYR A 100 10.94 15.98 -0.30
CA TYR A 100 10.92 17.02 0.73
C TYR A 100 12.07 16.84 1.71
N ILE A 101 12.27 15.61 2.16
CA ILE A 101 13.34 15.29 3.11
C ILE A 101 14.72 15.52 2.47
N ARG A 102 14.88 15.12 1.22
CA ARG A 102 16.16 15.23 0.51
C ARG A 102 16.58 16.67 0.24
N GLU A 103 15.63 17.58 0.10
CA GLU A 103 15.93 18.97 -0.26
C GLU A 103 16.42 19.81 0.92
N GLY A 104 16.89 19.18 1.98
CA GLY A 104 17.55 19.90 3.03
C GLY A 104 16.66 20.35 4.16
N ASN A 105 15.47 19.87 4.22
CA ASN A 105 14.64 20.06 5.40
C ASN A 105 15.21 19.21 6.51
N ASN A 106 15.66 19.83 7.56
CA ASN A 106 16.49 19.17 8.54
C ASN A 106 15.76 18.46 9.66
N PHE A 107 14.49 18.19 9.52
CA PHE A 107 13.78 17.51 10.60
C PHE A 107 14.32 16.09 10.85
N LEU A 108 14.92 15.47 9.84
CA LEU A 108 15.58 14.18 9.98
C LEU A 108 17.11 14.29 10.05
N GLY A 109 17.65 15.52 9.92
CA GLY A 109 19.06 15.80 10.01
C GLY A 109 19.82 15.67 8.71
N THR A 110 19.93 14.50 8.14
CA THR A 110 20.75 14.25 6.96
C THR A 110 20.02 13.45 5.89
N LYS A 111 20.58 13.46 4.67
CA LYS A 111 20.07 12.62 3.58
C LYS A 111 20.16 11.14 3.93
N GLU A 112 21.20 10.76 4.64
CA GLU A 112 21.38 9.39 5.08
C GLU A 112 20.26 8.95 6.01
N GLN A 113 19.87 9.80 6.94
CA GLN A 113 18.75 9.51 7.84
C GLN A 113 17.44 9.43 7.08
N ALA A 114 17.27 10.29 6.08
CA ALA A 114 16.08 10.23 5.21
C ALA A 114 16.02 8.91 4.45
N ASN A 115 17.14 8.47 3.91
CA ASN A 115 17.23 7.19 3.21
C ASN A 115 16.87 6.03 4.12
N ASN A 116 17.31 6.07 5.38
CA ASN A 116 17.06 5.01 6.34
C ASN A 116 15.57 4.81 6.65
N ILE A 117 14.77 5.86 6.55
CA ILE A 117 13.33 5.74 6.77
C ILE A 117 12.69 4.82 5.74
N PHE A 118 13.11 4.92 4.49
CA PHE A 118 12.47 4.20 3.39
C PHE A 118 13.27 2.98 2.92
N GLN A 119 14.30 2.61 3.65
CA GLN A 119 15.22 1.57 3.21
C GLN A 119 14.64 0.15 3.28
N ASP A 120 13.75 -0.11 4.19
CA ASP A 120 13.16 -1.44 4.31
C ASP A 120 11.96 -1.61 3.38
#